data_84ff5af93b546985afd1118b4132dfaf
#
_entry.id   84ff5af93b546985afd1118b4132dfaf
#
_cell.length_a   1.000
_cell.length_b   1.000
_cell.length_c   1.000
_cell.angle_alpha   90.00
_cell.angle_beta   90.00
_cell.angle_gamma   90.00
#
_symmetry.space_group_name_H-M   'P 1'
#
loop_
_entity.id
_entity.type
_entity.pdbx_description
1 polymer ?
#
loop_
_entity_poly.entity_id
_entity_poly.type
_entity_poly.pdbx_seq_one_letter_code
_entity_poly.pdbx_strand_id
1 'polypeptide(L)'
;MSRYLGRTIAILLLVALTAGGARAQSAGPPKPAPPGPTTSPQMTALIEQLLDLFPILEGDVLEVRDDTLTLGAGLKQGARPGLEVEMFRPGREIRHPRTGAVLGRAEEMLGVSRITQAQDGFSTASAPAGVQIKPGDRFRVPSTKVNIVLLPLLGSIRETLVETATQEMVERLAATGRFRVTMGDTINVYLAQQRLSAPDFLAGKGVREASERFKADNILAVYFTRAEGKPFMDVRFFAAPRADAAVTTSFFVPPSTLRAANPGPRFSQGGAVNPPQAKPRSLLQRLLGGDLEAGSYSTGENSLPLREVAKFKFPVLAMDIAVAPKDKIPRMVVSDGDEIYLYKIVDQKVEPEWTKSVRSLGRVFSVQLADLDGDGVLEVIGNRYAPKVGLNSFIISTKEGKPSMAVEYVSDFLFAVDLKGQGVKQTLWSQRFSSENFFTTGQADQMTLKDGKLSTEKSVRVPASFRPMGAAFSNVMGKDTRSLALIDEFNRLAIVNEGEELWRSSTSVGGGYLTVELVDATRSSRTERSKFFKIEPTPLAVDLDGDGVDELIVPQNLVREGLLAVVFKGPAGFRLQSISSGFEGGITCLGAYRTEDATQPTIIAAVVRFSNFLTKSSGETQIIMTIPQD
;
A
#
# COMPACT_ATOMS: atom_id res chain seq x y z
N MET A 1 -58.37 -18.83 -63.89
CA MET A 1 -57.70 -19.80 -64.74
C MET A 1 -56.80 -20.64 -63.89
N SER A 2 -57.32 -21.77 -63.65
CA SER A 2 -56.99 -23.15 -64.02
C SER A 2 -55.87 -23.70 -63.14
N ARG A 3 -56.12 -24.56 -62.29
CA ARG A 3 -56.52 -25.98 -62.21
C ARG A 3 -55.43 -26.79 -61.55
N TYR A 4 -55.77 -27.43 -60.44
CA TYR A 4 -55.91 -28.86 -60.15
C TYR A 4 -54.57 -29.59 -59.95
N LEU A 5 -54.34 -30.52 -59.14
CA LEU A 5 -54.97 -31.62 -58.37
C LEU A 5 -53.79 -32.23 -57.60
N GLY A 6 -53.76 -32.55 -56.42
CA GLY A 6 -54.53 -33.58 -55.73
C GLY A 6 -53.86 -34.95 -55.79
N ARG A 7 -53.41 -35.49 -54.64
CA ARG A 7 -53.73 -36.84 -54.23
C ARG A 7 -53.01 -37.30 -53.00
N THR A 8 -53.77 -37.55 -52.01
CA THR A 8 -53.62 -38.38 -50.81
C THR A 8 -53.21 -39.82 -51.14
N ILE A 9 -52.41 -40.48 -50.28
CA ILE A 9 -52.38 -41.89 -49.89
C ILE A 9 -51.44 -41.97 -48.70
N ALA A 10 -51.84 -42.15 -47.52
CA ALA A 10 -52.30 -43.19 -46.65
C ALA A 10 -51.27 -44.30 -46.34
N ILE A 11 -50.83 -44.29 -45.05
CA ILE A 11 -50.61 -45.40 -44.08
C ILE A 11 -49.62 -46.48 -44.48
N LEU A 12 -48.56 -46.62 -43.63
CA LEU A 12 -48.29 -47.90 -42.91
C LEU A 12 -47.33 -47.69 -41.75
N LEU A 13 -47.87 -47.99 -40.56
CA LEU A 13 -47.10 -48.18 -39.33
C LEU A 13 -46.17 -49.38 -39.53
N LEU A 14 -44.85 -49.20 -39.24
CA LEU A 14 -43.96 -50.29 -38.91
C LEU A 14 -43.17 -49.91 -37.65
N VAL A 15 -43.58 -50.54 -36.56
CA VAL A 15 -42.83 -50.52 -35.30
C VAL A 15 -41.58 -51.39 -35.49
N ALA A 16 -40.43 -50.81 -35.56
CA ALA A 16 -39.16 -51.50 -35.39
C ALA A 16 -38.47 -51.05 -34.08
N LEU A 17 -38.57 -51.91 -33.09
CA LEU A 17 -37.70 -51.81 -31.93
C LEU A 17 -36.25 -52.00 -32.42
N THR A 18 -35.45 -50.96 -32.38
CA THR A 18 -33.98 -51.08 -32.38
C THR A 18 -33.45 -50.62 -31.05
N ALA A 19 -32.95 -51.57 -30.27
CA ALA A 19 -32.13 -51.33 -29.08
C ALA A 19 -30.89 -50.54 -29.50
N GLY A 20 -30.92 -49.24 -29.30
CA GLY A 20 -29.74 -48.38 -29.42
C GLY A 20 -28.89 -48.51 -28.20
N GLY A 21 -27.82 -49.28 -28.26
CA GLY A 21 -26.82 -49.34 -27.26
C GLY A 21 -26.19 -47.96 -27.02
N ALA A 22 -26.39 -47.38 -25.86
CA ALA A 22 -25.64 -46.23 -25.43
C ALA A 22 -24.14 -46.62 -25.34
N ARG A 23 -23.36 -46.21 -26.34
CA ARG A 23 -21.91 -46.18 -26.19
C ARG A 23 -21.59 -45.19 -25.11
N ALA A 24 -21.23 -45.71 -23.94
CA ALA A 24 -20.53 -44.95 -22.93
C ALA A 24 -19.22 -44.42 -23.59
N GLN A 25 -19.17 -43.12 -23.86
CA GLN A 25 -17.92 -42.45 -24.16
C GLN A 25 -17.06 -42.60 -22.87
N SER A 26 -16.00 -43.42 -22.95
CA SER A 26 -14.97 -43.48 -21.93
C SER A 26 -14.44 -42.07 -21.75
N ALA A 27 -14.74 -41.45 -20.60
CA ALA A 27 -14.08 -40.26 -20.16
C ALA A 27 -12.56 -40.56 -20.16
N GLY A 28 -11.84 -39.86 -21.00
CA GLY A 28 -10.37 -39.90 -20.98
C GLY A 28 -9.86 -39.56 -19.57
N PRO A 29 -8.65 -39.98 -19.22
CA PRO A 29 -8.09 -39.71 -17.91
C PRO A 29 -8.22 -38.20 -17.61
N PRO A 30 -8.59 -37.80 -16.38
CA PRO A 30 -8.72 -36.40 -16.02
C PRO A 30 -7.42 -35.68 -16.35
N LYS A 31 -7.53 -34.59 -17.12
CA LYS A 31 -6.41 -33.71 -17.41
C LYS A 31 -5.77 -33.35 -16.08
N PRO A 32 -4.45 -33.51 -15.91
CA PRO A 32 -3.82 -33.16 -14.65
C PRO A 32 -4.17 -31.72 -14.31
N ALA A 33 -4.60 -31.48 -13.09
CA ALA A 33 -4.87 -30.14 -12.59
C ALA A 33 -3.65 -29.26 -12.90
N PRO A 34 -3.83 -27.97 -13.26
CA PRO A 34 -2.71 -27.08 -13.46
C PRO A 34 -1.83 -27.15 -12.20
N PRO A 35 -0.49 -27.22 -12.35
CA PRO A 35 0.38 -27.26 -11.20
C PRO A 35 0.05 -26.05 -10.33
N GLY A 36 -0.35 -26.31 -9.08
CA GLY A 36 -0.50 -25.28 -8.07
C GLY A 36 0.80 -24.47 -7.99
N PRO A 37 0.78 -23.25 -7.41
CA PRO A 37 1.94 -22.38 -7.36
C PRO A 37 3.14 -23.18 -6.86
N THR A 38 4.17 -23.30 -7.70
CA THR A 38 5.37 -24.11 -7.45
C THR A 38 6.05 -23.54 -6.21
N THR A 39 5.80 -24.15 -5.08
CA THR A 39 6.38 -23.82 -3.79
C THR A 39 7.90 -23.92 -3.88
N SER A 40 8.61 -22.84 -3.53
CA SER A 40 10.07 -22.90 -3.39
C SER A 40 10.41 -23.83 -2.24
N PRO A 41 11.16 -24.92 -2.48
CA PRO A 41 11.57 -25.85 -1.41
C PRO A 41 12.32 -25.13 -0.28
N GLN A 42 13.12 -24.13 -0.60
CA GLN A 42 13.92 -23.39 0.38
C GLN A 42 13.04 -22.52 1.31
N MET A 43 12.01 -21.87 0.75
CA MET A 43 11.06 -21.10 1.55
C MET A 43 10.22 -22.02 2.44
N THR A 44 9.85 -23.20 1.94
CA THR A 44 9.14 -24.21 2.73
C THR A 44 10.02 -24.70 3.89
N ALA A 45 11.28 -25.04 3.62
CA ALA A 45 12.22 -25.46 4.66
C ALA A 45 12.46 -24.38 5.74
N LEU A 46 12.51 -23.09 5.36
CA LEU A 46 12.58 -22.00 6.33
C LEU A 46 11.35 -21.98 7.23
N ILE A 47 10.14 -22.10 6.67
CA ILE A 47 8.90 -22.08 7.44
C ILE A 47 8.83 -23.30 8.37
N GLU A 48 9.23 -24.47 7.92
CA GLU A 48 9.32 -25.69 8.74
C GLU A 48 10.29 -25.47 9.91
N GLN A 49 11.47 -24.90 9.70
CA GLN A 49 12.41 -24.57 10.76
C GLN A 49 11.83 -23.58 11.78
N LEU A 50 11.04 -22.59 11.31
CA LEU A 50 10.34 -21.67 12.22
C LEU A 50 9.23 -22.38 12.99
N LEU A 51 8.47 -23.26 12.37
CA LEU A 51 7.42 -24.05 13.05
C LEU A 51 8.03 -24.97 14.11
N ASP A 52 9.20 -25.55 13.87
CA ASP A 52 9.94 -26.38 14.83
C ASP A 52 10.35 -25.60 16.09
N LEU A 53 10.57 -24.29 15.99
CA LEU A 53 10.82 -23.45 17.16
C LEU A 53 9.57 -23.16 17.98
N PHE A 54 8.39 -23.25 17.36
CA PHE A 54 7.11 -22.93 17.98
C PHE A 54 6.10 -24.07 17.79
N PRO A 55 6.39 -25.28 18.33
CA PRO A 55 5.55 -26.45 18.13
C PRO A 55 4.15 -26.24 18.68
N ILE A 56 3.15 -26.85 18.06
CA ILE A 56 1.82 -27.04 18.63
C ILE A 56 1.90 -28.30 19.46
N LEU A 57 1.92 -28.14 20.77
CA LEU A 57 2.03 -29.25 21.70
C LEU A 57 0.82 -29.23 22.63
N GLU A 58 0.11 -30.33 22.69
CA GLU A 58 -0.95 -30.57 23.67
C GLU A 58 -0.94 -32.03 24.13
N GLY A 59 -1.46 -32.30 25.31
CA GLY A 59 -1.55 -33.64 25.86
C GLY A 59 -2.14 -33.65 27.26
N ASP A 60 -2.09 -34.82 27.86
CA ASP A 60 -2.61 -35.05 29.21
C ASP A 60 -1.46 -35.09 30.23
N VAL A 61 -1.73 -34.65 31.44
CA VAL A 61 -0.87 -34.90 32.60
C VAL A 61 -1.02 -36.36 33.00
N LEU A 62 0.05 -37.13 32.87
CA LEU A 62 0.04 -38.57 33.15
C LEU A 62 0.25 -38.86 34.62
N GLU A 63 1.13 -38.12 35.26
CA GLU A 63 1.52 -38.31 36.66
C GLU A 63 1.93 -36.99 37.30
N VAL A 64 1.68 -36.92 38.58
CA VAL A 64 2.12 -35.79 39.44
C VAL A 64 2.86 -36.38 40.64
N ARG A 65 4.12 -35.99 40.80
CA ARG A 65 4.95 -36.36 41.96
C ARG A 65 5.57 -35.09 42.56
N ASP A 66 5.17 -34.78 43.77
CA ASP A 66 5.60 -33.55 44.42
C ASP A 66 5.38 -32.30 43.50
N ASP A 67 6.43 -31.59 43.16
CA ASP A 67 6.40 -30.42 42.26
C ASP A 67 6.72 -30.78 40.80
N THR A 68 6.75 -32.06 40.46
CA THR A 68 7.09 -32.51 39.09
C THR A 68 5.87 -33.15 38.41
N LEU A 69 5.57 -32.69 37.21
CA LEU A 69 4.52 -33.20 36.34
C LEU A 69 5.14 -34.07 35.26
N THR A 70 4.56 -35.21 34.99
CA THR A 70 4.85 -36.03 33.78
C THR A 70 3.78 -35.74 32.74
N LEU A 71 4.22 -35.22 31.59
CA LEU A 71 3.36 -34.81 30.49
C LEU A 71 3.41 -35.84 29.34
N GLY A 72 2.24 -36.18 28.78
CA GLY A 72 2.07 -37.18 27.74
C GLY A 72 2.50 -36.76 26.36
N ALA A 73 3.52 -35.91 26.25
CA ALA A 73 4.15 -35.54 25.00
C ALA A 73 5.67 -35.39 25.18
N GLY A 74 6.45 -35.90 24.25
CA GLY A 74 7.91 -35.92 24.28
C GLY A 74 8.55 -35.27 23.10
N LEU A 75 9.84 -35.57 22.87
CA LEU A 75 10.64 -35.04 21.76
C LEU A 75 9.97 -35.27 20.39
N LYS A 76 9.32 -36.42 20.19
CA LYS A 76 8.64 -36.76 18.92
C LYS A 76 7.45 -35.87 18.63
N GLN A 77 6.81 -35.30 19.67
CA GLN A 77 5.71 -34.35 19.54
C GLN A 77 6.18 -32.89 19.61
N GLY A 78 7.48 -32.64 19.73
CA GLY A 78 8.04 -31.29 19.77
C GLY A 78 8.26 -30.72 21.20
N ALA A 79 8.09 -31.53 22.25
CA ALA A 79 8.44 -31.11 23.60
C ALA A 79 9.94 -30.88 23.73
N ARG A 80 10.34 -29.77 24.34
CA ARG A 80 11.77 -29.43 24.56
C ARG A 80 11.95 -28.77 25.93
N PRO A 81 13.09 -28.99 26.58
CA PRO A 81 13.40 -28.28 27.83
C PRO A 81 13.33 -26.76 27.62
N GLY A 82 12.72 -26.08 28.59
CA GLY A 82 12.52 -24.62 28.56
C GLY A 82 11.21 -24.16 27.90
N LEU A 83 10.47 -25.03 27.23
CA LEU A 83 9.16 -24.70 26.63
C LEU A 83 8.10 -24.47 27.73
N GLU A 84 7.37 -23.37 27.63
CA GLU A 84 6.25 -23.07 28.51
C GLU A 84 4.95 -23.65 27.98
N VAL A 85 4.18 -24.26 28.85
CA VAL A 85 2.89 -24.88 28.55
C VAL A 85 1.83 -24.39 29.52
N GLU A 86 0.65 -24.07 29.00
CA GLU A 86 -0.53 -23.77 29.80
C GLU A 86 -1.16 -25.05 30.31
N MET A 87 -1.42 -25.11 31.62
CA MET A 87 -2.12 -26.21 32.28
C MET A 87 -3.60 -25.85 32.42
N PHE A 88 -4.50 -26.76 32.06
CA PHE A 88 -5.92 -26.52 32.18
C PHE A 88 -6.69 -27.81 32.53
N ARG A 89 -7.84 -27.63 33.17
CA ARG A 89 -8.74 -28.73 33.52
C ARG A 89 -9.97 -28.70 32.62
N PRO A 90 -10.27 -29.75 31.83
CA PRO A 90 -11.47 -29.83 31.04
C PRO A 90 -12.70 -29.87 31.93
N GLY A 91 -13.62 -28.92 31.77
CA GLY A 91 -14.87 -28.83 32.48
C GLY A 91 -16.05 -29.43 31.68
N ARG A 92 -17.26 -28.93 31.99
CA ARG A 92 -18.52 -29.40 31.37
C ARG A 92 -18.58 -29.05 29.88
N GLU A 93 -19.27 -29.89 29.10
CA GLU A 93 -19.63 -29.59 27.72
C GLU A 93 -20.55 -28.36 27.61
N ILE A 94 -20.21 -27.46 26.70
CA ILE A 94 -21.05 -26.33 26.33
C ILE A 94 -21.82 -26.70 25.07
N ARG A 95 -23.17 -26.74 25.19
CA ARG A 95 -24.04 -27.04 24.06
C ARG A 95 -24.85 -25.83 23.64
N HIS A 96 -25.08 -25.70 22.35
CA HIS A 96 -25.90 -24.62 21.80
C HIS A 96 -27.36 -24.79 22.28
N PRO A 97 -27.98 -23.76 22.90
CA PRO A 97 -29.28 -23.92 23.59
C PRO A 97 -30.43 -24.27 22.66
N ARG A 98 -30.35 -23.93 21.37
CA ARG A 98 -31.42 -24.23 20.39
C ARG A 98 -31.18 -25.49 19.56
N THR A 99 -29.92 -25.80 19.25
CA THR A 99 -29.60 -26.93 18.36
C THR A 99 -29.10 -28.17 19.07
N GLY A 100 -28.75 -28.08 20.34
CA GLY A 100 -28.11 -29.16 21.11
C GLY A 100 -26.68 -29.50 20.66
N ALA A 101 -26.18 -28.84 19.62
CA ALA A 101 -24.83 -29.08 19.11
C ALA A 101 -23.78 -28.78 20.17
N VAL A 102 -22.78 -29.66 20.32
CA VAL A 102 -21.63 -29.43 21.21
C VAL A 102 -20.78 -28.35 20.63
N LEU A 103 -20.61 -27.24 21.34
CA LEU A 103 -19.78 -26.08 20.95
C LEU A 103 -18.34 -26.19 21.45
N GLY A 104 -18.12 -27.02 22.51
CA GLY A 104 -16.81 -27.20 23.15
C GLY A 104 -16.97 -27.65 24.60
N ARG A 105 -15.89 -27.57 25.36
CA ARG A 105 -15.86 -27.80 26.82
C ARG A 105 -15.41 -26.53 27.52
N ALA A 106 -15.96 -26.25 28.68
CA ALA A 106 -15.42 -25.23 29.57
C ALA A 106 -14.02 -25.66 30.01
N GLU A 107 -13.10 -24.71 30.14
CA GLU A 107 -11.75 -24.98 30.60
C GLU A 107 -11.45 -24.11 31.82
N GLU A 108 -10.86 -24.71 32.83
CA GLU A 108 -10.36 -24.01 34.00
C GLU A 108 -8.85 -23.89 33.87
N MET A 109 -8.31 -22.65 33.73
CA MET A 109 -6.89 -22.42 33.68
C MET A 109 -6.25 -22.69 35.04
N LEU A 110 -5.22 -23.52 35.06
CA LEU A 110 -4.53 -23.95 36.29
C LEU A 110 -3.16 -23.26 36.41
N GLY A 111 -2.64 -22.62 35.36
CA GLY A 111 -1.38 -21.92 35.40
C GLY A 111 -0.46 -22.27 34.23
N VAL A 112 0.79 -21.84 34.33
CA VAL A 112 1.84 -22.09 33.34
C VAL A 112 2.94 -22.91 33.96
N SER A 113 3.35 -23.96 33.24
CA SER A 113 4.46 -24.85 33.64
C SER A 113 5.58 -24.75 32.62
N ARG A 114 6.81 -25.05 33.06
CA ARG A 114 7.97 -25.08 32.15
C ARG A 114 8.50 -26.50 32.06
N ILE A 115 8.66 -27.01 30.85
CA ILE A 115 9.29 -28.32 30.60
C ILE A 115 10.72 -28.30 31.08
N THR A 116 11.08 -29.22 31.96
CA THR A 116 12.43 -29.34 32.54
C THR A 116 13.27 -30.36 31.76
N GLN A 117 12.67 -31.49 31.34
CA GLN A 117 13.29 -32.54 30.58
C GLN A 117 12.31 -33.12 29.55
N ALA A 118 12.81 -33.61 28.43
CA ALA A 118 12.00 -34.29 27.44
C ALA A 118 12.69 -35.60 26.99
N GLN A 119 11.88 -36.68 27.01
CA GLN A 119 12.18 -38.00 26.50
C GLN A 119 11.45 -38.20 25.16
N ASP A 120 11.66 -39.31 24.49
CA ASP A 120 11.03 -39.57 23.18
C ASP A 120 9.49 -39.48 23.20
N GLY A 121 8.83 -40.04 24.21
CA GLY A 121 7.37 -40.12 24.27
C GLY A 121 6.71 -39.32 25.41
N PHE A 122 7.47 -38.74 26.32
CA PHE A 122 6.96 -37.93 27.42
C PHE A 122 7.95 -36.85 27.82
N SER A 123 7.48 -35.87 28.59
CA SER A 123 8.34 -34.85 29.17
C SER A 123 7.99 -34.60 30.64
N THR A 124 8.91 -34.00 31.40
CA THR A 124 8.67 -33.53 32.76
C THR A 124 8.64 -32.02 32.80
N ALA A 125 7.79 -31.47 33.68
CA ALA A 125 7.64 -30.05 33.88
C ALA A 125 7.50 -29.72 35.38
N SER A 126 7.84 -28.47 35.75
CA SER A 126 7.59 -28.01 37.11
C SER A 126 6.12 -27.68 37.33
N ALA A 127 5.52 -28.06 38.46
CA ALA A 127 4.15 -27.68 38.79
C ALA A 127 4.05 -26.16 39.01
N PRO A 128 2.93 -25.51 38.59
CA PRO A 128 2.70 -24.10 38.91
C PRO A 128 2.44 -23.90 40.39
N ALA A 129 2.98 -22.85 40.97
CA ALA A 129 2.85 -22.56 42.39
C ALA A 129 1.39 -22.30 42.78
N GLY A 130 0.96 -22.91 43.92
CA GLY A 130 -0.34 -22.59 44.52
C GLY A 130 -1.58 -23.28 43.88
N VAL A 131 -1.38 -24.15 42.89
CA VAL A 131 -2.47 -24.86 42.19
C VAL A 131 -2.24 -26.36 42.24
N GLN A 132 -3.32 -27.12 42.58
CA GLN A 132 -3.26 -28.57 42.61
C GLN A 132 -3.56 -29.15 41.21
N ILE A 133 -2.50 -29.59 40.51
CA ILE A 133 -2.61 -30.36 39.27
C ILE A 133 -2.92 -31.83 39.60
N LYS A 134 -3.68 -32.49 38.73
CA LYS A 134 -4.06 -33.90 38.89
C LYS A 134 -3.77 -34.67 37.58
N PRO A 135 -3.50 -35.97 37.65
CA PRO A 135 -3.53 -36.83 36.47
C PRO A 135 -4.86 -36.69 35.73
N GLY A 136 -4.83 -36.52 34.42
CA GLY A 136 -5.98 -36.25 33.56
C GLY A 136 -6.28 -34.76 33.35
N ASP A 137 -5.62 -33.83 34.03
CA ASP A 137 -5.54 -32.43 33.58
C ASP A 137 -4.78 -32.38 32.28
N ARG A 138 -5.00 -31.34 31.50
CA ARG A 138 -4.39 -31.20 30.19
C ARG A 138 -3.39 -30.06 30.17
N PHE A 139 -2.49 -30.15 29.22
CA PHE A 139 -1.56 -29.05 28.89
C PHE A 139 -1.56 -28.77 27.42
N ARG A 140 -1.23 -27.55 27.08
CA ARG A 140 -0.98 -27.10 25.69
C ARG A 140 0.06 -26.01 25.66
N VAL A 141 0.79 -25.90 24.55
CA VAL A 141 1.48 -24.66 24.23
C VAL A 141 0.40 -23.62 23.90
N PRO A 142 0.47 -22.39 24.45
CA PRO A 142 -0.53 -21.37 24.18
C PRO A 142 -0.86 -21.28 22.68
N SER A 143 -2.16 -21.39 22.36
CA SER A 143 -2.64 -21.33 20.98
C SER A 143 -2.61 -19.91 20.39
N THR A 144 -2.14 -18.93 21.16
CA THR A 144 -1.92 -17.57 20.68
C THR A 144 -0.92 -17.56 19.54
N LYS A 145 -1.28 -16.84 18.47
CA LYS A 145 -0.36 -16.68 17.31
C LYS A 145 0.92 -16.03 17.78
N VAL A 146 2.04 -16.60 17.39
CA VAL A 146 3.37 -16.03 17.64
C VAL A 146 3.56 -14.79 16.80
N ASN A 147 3.82 -13.65 17.44
CA ASN A 147 4.12 -12.43 16.71
C ASN A 147 5.54 -12.50 16.13
N ILE A 148 5.67 -12.30 14.84
CA ILE A 148 6.95 -12.18 14.12
C ILE A 148 7.01 -10.81 13.47
N VAL A 149 8.08 -10.08 13.74
CA VAL A 149 8.42 -8.86 13.01
C VAL A 149 9.30 -9.23 11.84
N LEU A 150 8.78 -9.11 10.62
CA LEU A 150 9.53 -9.34 9.38
C LEU A 150 10.25 -8.06 8.99
N LEU A 151 11.57 -8.12 8.93
CA LEU A 151 12.46 -7.01 8.68
C LEU A 151 13.21 -7.20 7.36
N PRO A 152 12.71 -6.70 6.21
CA PRO A 152 13.45 -6.71 4.97
C PRO A 152 14.58 -5.67 5.01
N LEU A 153 15.80 -6.10 4.77
CA LEU A 153 17.01 -5.28 4.72
C LEU A 153 17.49 -5.20 3.27
N LEU A 154 17.65 -3.96 2.78
CA LEU A 154 18.04 -3.71 1.41
C LEU A 154 19.55 -3.81 1.21
N GLY A 155 19.96 -4.58 0.23
CA GLY A 155 21.31 -4.64 -0.31
C GLY A 155 21.34 -4.20 -1.77
N SER A 156 22.12 -4.90 -2.60
CA SER A 156 22.35 -4.58 -4.02
C SER A 156 21.31 -5.17 -4.98
N ILE A 157 20.04 -5.25 -4.58
CA ILE A 157 18.95 -5.86 -5.36
C ILE A 157 17.89 -4.83 -5.72
N ARG A 158 17.13 -5.10 -6.80
CA ARG A 158 15.98 -4.29 -7.19
C ARG A 158 14.86 -4.40 -6.14
N GLU A 159 14.31 -3.29 -5.75
CA GLU A 159 13.31 -3.13 -4.70
C GLU A 159 12.02 -3.90 -4.99
N THR A 160 11.53 -3.92 -6.23
CA THR A 160 10.35 -4.72 -6.63
C THR A 160 10.49 -6.20 -6.32
N LEU A 161 11.71 -6.73 -6.40
CA LEU A 161 11.98 -8.12 -6.03
C LEU A 161 11.92 -8.32 -4.51
N VAL A 162 12.41 -7.35 -3.75
CA VAL A 162 12.34 -7.38 -2.27
C VAL A 162 10.89 -7.39 -1.81
N GLU A 163 10.05 -6.53 -2.38
CA GLU A 163 8.62 -6.48 -2.06
C GLU A 163 7.92 -7.79 -2.39
N THR A 164 8.11 -8.31 -3.60
CA THR A 164 7.49 -9.58 -4.01
C THR A 164 7.90 -10.75 -3.11
N ALA A 165 9.19 -10.85 -2.79
CA ALA A 165 9.71 -11.90 -1.92
C ALA A 165 9.23 -11.74 -0.47
N THR A 166 9.17 -10.51 0.02
CA THR A 166 8.67 -10.19 1.36
C THR A 166 7.19 -10.54 1.48
N GLN A 167 6.39 -10.18 0.50
CA GLN A 167 4.96 -10.50 0.47
C GLN A 167 4.73 -12.02 0.43
N GLU A 168 5.44 -12.75 -0.43
CA GLU A 168 5.36 -14.23 -0.47
C GLU A 168 5.67 -14.83 0.91
N MET A 169 6.66 -14.28 1.61
CA MET A 169 7.05 -14.75 2.95
C MET A 169 5.94 -14.47 3.98
N VAL A 170 5.33 -13.28 3.96
CA VAL A 170 4.20 -12.92 4.84
C VAL A 170 3.03 -13.88 4.62
N GLU A 171 2.63 -14.09 3.36
CA GLU A 171 1.51 -14.96 3.01
C GLU A 171 1.73 -16.39 3.50
N ARG A 172 2.92 -16.93 3.29
CA ARG A 172 3.25 -18.29 3.70
C ARG A 172 3.31 -18.46 5.22
N LEU A 173 3.90 -17.51 5.94
CA LEU A 173 3.92 -17.53 7.40
C LEU A 173 2.50 -17.40 7.97
N ALA A 174 1.67 -16.52 7.42
CA ALA A 174 0.27 -16.34 7.84
C ALA A 174 -0.57 -17.59 7.54
N ALA A 175 -0.36 -18.26 6.38
CA ALA A 175 -1.07 -19.46 5.98
C ALA A 175 -0.85 -20.65 6.93
N THR A 176 0.24 -20.66 7.70
CA THR A 176 0.45 -21.68 8.75
C THR A 176 -0.57 -21.59 9.89
N GLY A 177 -1.28 -20.46 10.02
CA GLY A 177 -2.16 -20.19 11.16
C GLY A 177 -1.42 -19.95 12.49
N ARG A 178 -0.12 -20.25 12.56
CA ARG A 178 0.71 -20.17 13.79
C ARG A 178 1.28 -18.78 14.03
N PHE A 179 1.54 -18.03 12.96
CA PHE A 179 2.24 -16.75 13.05
C PHE A 179 1.33 -15.56 12.77
N ARG A 180 1.55 -14.47 13.49
CA ARG A 180 1.08 -13.13 13.18
C ARG A 180 2.29 -12.34 12.73
N VAL A 181 2.33 -11.95 11.45
CA VAL A 181 3.46 -11.23 10.87
C VAL A 181 3.17 -9.74 10.85
N THR A 182 4.10 -8.94 11.34
CA THR A 182 4.11 -7.48 11.23
C THR A 182 5.38 -7.05 10.54
N MET A 183 5.36 -5.88 9.87
CA MET A 183 6.56 -5.37 9.21
C MET A 183 7.43 -4.57 10.18
N GLY A 184 8.73 -4.74 10.04
CA GLY A 184 9.74 -4.05 10.83
C GLY A 184 10.18 -2.70 10.26
N ASP A 185 9.27 -1.95 9.61
CA ASP A 185 9.61 -0.69 8.94
C ASP A 185 10.16 0.36 9.93
N THR A 186 9.59 0.42 11.14
CA THR A 186 10.09 1.29 12.21
C THR A 186 11.50 0.89 12.69
N ILE A 187 11.81 -0.41 12.65
CA ILE A 187 13.16 -0.89 12.97
C ILE A 187 14.13 -0.47 11.86
N ASN A 188 13.74 -0.55 10.58
CA ASN A 188 14.56 -0.08 9.46
C ASN A 188 14.92 1.40 9.59
N VAL A 189 13.96 2.25 9.96
CA VAL A 189 14.20 3.67 10.24
C VAL A 189 15.19 3.85 11.39
N TYR A 190 15.01 3.11 12.48
CA TYR A 190 15.92 3.13 13.63
C TYR A 190 17.34 2.71 13.22
N LEU A 191 17.50 1.63 12.46
CA LEU A 191 18.83 1.18 12.00
C LEU A 191 19.53 2.26 11.17
N ALA A 192 18.79 2.93 10.28
CA ALA A 192 19.32 4.03 9.48
C ALA A 192 19.75 5.21 10.37
N GLN A 193 18.96 5.58 11.37
CA GLN A 193 19.30 6.63 12.35
C GLN A 193 20.55 6.29 13.17
N GLN A 194 20.71 5.02 13.57
CA GLN A 194 21.87 4.53 14.30
C GLN A 194 23.08 4.25 13.41
N ARG A 195 22.95 4.41 12.08
CA ARG A 195 23.99 4.08 11.08
C ARG A 195 24.43 2.61 11.15
N LEU A 196 23.53 1.73 11.56
CA LEU A 196 23.77 0.29 11.54
C LEU A 196 23.50 -0.26 10.14
N SER A 197 24.50 -0.95 9.60
CA SER A 197 24.34 -1.62 8.31
C SER A 197 23.54 -2.92 8.45
N ALA A 198 22.94 -3.40 7.34
CA ALA A 198 22.24 -4.69 7.31
C ALA A 198 23.15 -5.86 7.76
N PRO A 199 24.41 -5.99 7.31
CA PRO A 199 25.32 -6.99 7.82
C PRO A 199 25.61 -6.90 9.32
N ASP A 200 25.70 -5.68 9.87
CA ASP A 200 25.89 -5.49 11.32
C ASP A 200 24.70 -6.01 12.11
N PHE A 201 23.47 -5.72 11.65
CA PHE A 201 22.25 -6.22 12.30
C PHE A 201 22.14 -7.74 12.21
N LEU A 202 22.45 -8.32 11.05
CA LEU A 202 22.48 -9.78 10.88
C LEU A 202 23.56 -10.45 11.77
N ALA A 203 24.62 -9.74 12.11
CA ALA A 203 25.61 -10.20 13.09
C ALA A 203 25.18 -10.02 14.54
N GLY A 204 23.93 -9.55 14.79
CA GLY A 204 23.35 -9.39 16.12
C GLY A 204 23.50 -8.00 16.73
N LYS A 205 24.19 -7.04 16.06
CA LYS A 205 24.35 -5.69 16.59
C LYS A 205 23.02 -4.93 16.54
N GLY A 206 22.59 -4.38 17.65
CA GLY A 206 21.38 -3.60 17.76
C GLY A 206 20.08 -4.43 17.82
N VAL A 207 20.15 -5.77 17.84
CA VAL A 207 18.97 -6.64 17.92
C VAL A 207 18.27 -6.48 19.27
N ARG A 208 19.00 -6.48 20.37
CA ARG A 208 18.43 -6.30 21.71
C ARG A 208 17.78 -4.93 21.87
N GLU A 209 18.46 -3.87 21.46
CA GLU A 209 17.97 -2.51 21.53
C GLU A 209 16.71 -2.31 20.67
N ALA A 210 16.69 -2.89 19.47
CA ALA A 210 15.52 -2.88 18.60
C ALA A 210 14.34 -3.66 19.22
N SER A 211 14.62 -4.84 19.79
CA SER A 211 13.60 -5.64 20.48
C SER A 211 12.95 -4.91 21.65
N GLU A 212 13.77 -4.34 22.55
CA GLU A 212 13.30 -3.61 23.72
C GLU A 212 12.49 -2.37 23.33
N ARG A 213 13.00 -1.58 22.37
CA ARG A 213 12.38 -0.34 21.92
C ARG A 213 11.06 -0.55 21.21
N PHE A 214 10.97 -1.56 20.36
CA PHE A 214 9.78 -1.81 19.51
C PHE A 214 8.92 -2.99 20.01
N LYS A 215 9.24 -3.56 21.17
CA LYS A 215 8.57 -4.73 21.76
C LYS A 215 8.46 -5.88 20.77
N ALA A 216 9.55 -6.12 20.04
CA ALA A 216 9.64 -7.12 18.99
C ALA A 216 10.39 -8.35 19.52
N ASP A 217 9.65 -9.32 20.13
CA ASP A 217 10.24 -10.52 20.72
C ASP A 217 10.82 -11.48 19.69
N ASN A 218 10.28 -11.49 18.46
CA ASN A 218 10.71 -12.36 17.39
C ASN A 218 10.93 -11.53 16.12
N ILE A 219 12.17 -11.44 15.67
CA ILE A 219 12.57 -10.67 14.50
C ILE A 219 13.09 -11.61 13.42
N LEU A 220 12.41 -11.65 12.27
CA LEU A 220 12.85 -12.34 11.06
C LEU A 220 13.49 -11.33 10.12
N ALA A 221 14.80 -11.18 10.20
CA ALA A 221 15.58 -10.29 9.34
C ALA A 221 15.94 -11.00 8.03
N VAL A 222 15.64 -10.35 6.90
CA VAL A 222 15.90 -10.88 5.56
C VAL A 222 16.72 -9.87 4.78
N TYR A 223 17.98 -10.18 4.55
CA TYR A 223 18.88 -9.32 3.78
C TYR A 223 18.91 -9.76 2.32
N PHE A 224 18.50 -8.83 1.48
CA PHE A 224 18.43 -9.04 0.03
C PHE A 224 19.71 -8.51 -0.64
N THR A 225 20.49 -9.39 -1.21
CA THR A 225 21.77 -9.07 -1.85
C THR A 225 21.98 -9.88 -3.12
N ARG A 226 23.17 -9.82 -3.69
CA ARG A 226 23.59 -10.66 -4.84
C ARG A 226 24.73 -11.58 -4.42
N ALA A 227 24.60 -12.85 -4.79
CA ALA A 227 25.68 -13.81 -4.76
C ALA A 227 25.87 -14.36 -6.18
N GLU A 228 27.10 -14.42 -6.67
CA GLU A 228 27.42 -14.86 -8.04
C GLU A 228 26.59 -14.12 -9.13
N GLY A 229 26.31 -12.84 -8.94
CA GLY A 229 25.49 -12.04 -9.85
C GLY A 229 23.99 -12.32 -9.80
N LYS A 230 23.53 -13.31 -9.04
CA LYS A 230 22.12 -13.69 -8.88
C LYS A 230 21.52 -13.12 -7.59
N PRO A 231 20.21 -12.82 -7.56
CA PRO A 231 19.52 -12.41 -6.35
C PRO A 231 19.56 -13.48 -5.26
N PHE A 232 19.92 -13.06 -4.06
CA PHE A 232 20.20 -13.92 -2.92
C PHE A 232 19.58 -13.34 -1.64
N MET A 233 19.07 -14.21 -0.77
CA MET A 233 18.52 -13.86 0.53
C MET A 233 19.32 -14.49 1.66
N ASP A 234 19.78 -13.70 2.62
CA ASP A 234 20.32 -14.17 3.90
C ASP A 234 19.29 -13.90 4.99
N VAL A 235 18.80 -14.97 5.61
CA VAL A 235 17.67 -14.93 6.56
C VAL A 235 18.19 -15.30 7.95
N ARG A 236 17.89 -14.44 8.91
CA ARG A 236 18.18 -14.65 10.33
C ARG A 236 16.91 -14.49 11.15
N PHE A 237 16.63 -15.44 11.99
CA PHE A 237 15.57 -15.34 12.97
C PHE A 237 16.16 -15.14 14.36
N PHE A 238 15.78 -14.06 15.01
CA PHE A 238 16.18 -13.71 16.37
C PHE A 238 15.00 -13.86 17.32
N ALA A 239 15.16 -14.70 18.35
CA ALA A 239 14.26 -14.77 19.49
C ALA A 239 14.83 -13.88 20.60
N ALA A 240 14.42 -12.61 20.60
CA ALA A 240 14.93 -11.61 21.52
C ALA A 240 14.65 -11.99 23.00
N PRO A 241 15.49 -11.54 23.95
CA PRO A 241 16.56 -10.55 23.78
C PRO A 241 17.91 -11.12 23.31
N ARG A 242 17.95 -12.37 22.82
CA ARG A 242 19.20 -12.96 22.35
C ARG A 242 19.65 -12.29 21.05
N ALA A 243 20.92 -11.89 21.01
CA ALA A 243 21.54 -11.35 19.80
C ALA A 243 21.98 -12.44 18.80
N ASP A 244 22.04 -13.70 19.26
CA ASP A 244 22.38 -14.84 18.42
C ASP A 244 21.13 -15.30 17.64
N ALA A 245 21.29 -15.53 16.34
CA ALA A 245 20.18 -16.01 15.51
C ALA A 245 19.81 -17.46 15.86
N ALA A 246 18.55 -17.71 16.17
CA ALA A 246 18.01 -19.03 16.43
C ALA A 246 17.86 -19.85 15.12
N VAL A 247 17.62 -19.19 13.98
CA VAL A 247 17.66 -19.77 12.64
C VAL A 247 18.55 -18.91 11.75
N THR A 248 19.39 -19.57 10.99
CA THR A 248 20.25 -18.97 9.98
C THR A 248 20.12 -19.79 8.71
N THR A 249 19.64 -19.18 7.63
CA THR A 249 19.55 -19.80 6.32
C THR A 249 19.78 -18.79 5.22
N SER A 250 20.32 -19.26 4.12
CA SER A 250 20.63 -18.39 2.98
C SER A 250 20.37 -19.15 1.68
N PHE A 251 19.72 -18.51 0.72
CA PHE A 251 19.36 -19.14 -0.55
C PHE A 251 19.13 -18.12 -1.66
N PHE A 252 19.22 -18.58 -2.90
CA PHE A 252 18.86 -17.76 -4.06
C PHE A 252 17.36 -17.49 -4.11
N VAL A 253 16.99 -16.27 -4.50
CA VAL A 253 15.58 -15.93 -4.68
C VAL A 253 14.94 -16.91 -5.66
N PRO A 254 13.81 -17.52 -5.31
CA PRO A 254 13.17 -18.53 -6.14
C PRO A 254 12.80 -18.02 -7.54
N PRO A 255 12.89 -18.87 -8.59
CA PRO A 255 12.52 -18.48 -9.94
C PRO A 255 11.04 -18.05 -10.10
N SER A 256 10.15 -18.57 -9.25
CA SER A 256 8.74 -18.14 -9.18
C SER A 256 8.62 -16.69 -8.74
N THR A 257 9.32 -16.33 -7.68
CA THR A 257 9.39 -14.96 -7.13
C THR A 257 10.01 -13.99 -8.15
N LEU A 258 11.09 -14.42 -8.83
CA LEU A 258 11.71 -13.62 -9.90
C LEU A 258 10.76 -13.36 -11.08
N ARG A 259 9.93 -14.33 -11.44
CA ARG A 259 8.92 -14.18 -12.50
C ARG A 259 7.77 -13.30 -12.07
N ALA A 260 7.34 -13.38 -10.82
CA ALA A 260 6.31 -12.50 -10.27
C ALA A 260 6.77 -11.04 -10.18
N ALA A 261 8.03 -10.81 -9.83
CA ALA A 261 8.63 -9.47 -9.77
C ALA A 261 8.90 -8.83 -11.16
N ASN A 262 8.95 -9.63 -12.22
CA ASN A 262 9.11 -9.18 -13.61
C ASN A 262 8.06 -9.87 -14.50
N PRO A 263 6.79 -9.49 -14.45
CA PRO A 263 5.81 -9.99 -15.39
C PRO A 263 6.19 -9.50 -16.80
N GLY A 264 6.72 -10.41 -17.64
CA GLY A 264 6.99 -10.10 -19.04
C GLY A 264 5.69 -9.74 -19.77
N PRO A 265 5.76 -9.11 -20.97
CA PRO A 265 4.59 -8.73 -21.74
C PRO A 265 3.73 -9.99 -22.02
N ARG A 266 2.56 -10.04 -21.41
CA ARG A 266 1.58 -11.10 -21.65
C ARG A 266 0.65 -10.65 -22.76
N PHE A 267 0.74 -11.32 -23.91
CA PHE A 267 -0.31 -11.25 -24.92
C PHE A 267 -1.54 -11.98 -24.38
N SER A 268 -2.65 -11.26 -24.20
CA SER A 268 -3.93 -11.83 -23.81
C SER A 268 -4.50 -12.64 -24.97
N GLN A 269 -4.55 -13.95 -24.85
CA GLN A 269 -5.47 -14.77 -25.64
C GLN A 269 -6.79 -14.85 -24.87
N GLY A 270 -7.83 -14.28 -25.49
CA GLY A 270 -9.17 -14.27 -24.94
C GLY A 270 -9.76 -15.66 -24.78
N GLY A 271 -10.41 -15.87 -23.67
CA GLY A 271 -11.28 -17.00 -23.38
C GLY A 271 -12.24 -16.58 -22.29
N ALA A 272 -13.45 -16.19 -22.70
CA ALA A 272 -14.53 -15.87 -21.77
C ALA A 272 -14.96 -17.13 -21.01
N VAL A 273 -14.77 -17.14 -19.69
CA VAL A 273 -15.44 -18.05 -18.77
C VAL A 273 -16.25 -17.18 -17.82
N ASN A 274 -17.58 -17.27 -17.90
CA ASN A 274 -18.49 -16.61 -16.96
C ASN A 274 -18.29 -17.19 -15.55
N PRO A 275 -17.88 -16.37 -14.55
CA PRO A 275 -17.88 -16.79 -13.16
C PRO A 275 -19.26 -16.61 -12.53
N PRO A 276 -19.59 -17.35 -11.46
CA PRO A 276 -20.83 -17.17 -10.73
C PRO A 276 -20.90 -15.77 -10.13
N GLN A 277 -22.11 -15.20 -10.07
CA GLN A 277 -22.39 -13.86 -9.54
C GLN A 277 -21.87 -13.73 -8.10
N ALA A 278 -20.74 -13.10 -7.96
CA ALA A 278 -20.19 -12.69 -6.66
C ALA A 278 -20.68 -11.26 -6.35
N LYS A 279 -20.87 -10.96 -5.06
CA LYS A 279 -21.15 -9.61 -4.57
C LYS A 279 -20.15 -8.59 -5.15
N PRO A 280 -20.56 -7.35 -5.42
CA PRO A 280 -19.66 -6.33 -5.97
C PRO A 280 -18.45 -6.16 -5.03
N ARG A 281 -17.26 -6.47 -5.53
CA ARG A 281 -16.00 -6.29 -4.80
C ARG A 281 -15.63 -4.82 -4.82
N SER A 282 -15.09 -4.30 -3.71
CA SER A 282 -14.55 -2.93 -3.64
C SER A 282 -13.45 -2.73 -4.68
N LEU A 283 -13.17 -1.48 -5.05
CA LEU A 283 -12.13 -1.13 -6.02
C LEU A 283 -10.76 -1.61 -5.52
N LEU A 284 -10.48 -1.47 -4.23
CA LEU A 284 -9.26 -1.95 -3.60
C LEU A 284 -9.14 -3.48 -3.66
N GLN A 285 -10.19 -4.23 -3.34
CA GLN A 285 -10.20 -5.70 -3.46
C GLN A 285 -9.95 -6.19 -4.89
N ARG A 286 -10.42 -5.43 -5.89
CA ARG A 286 -10.14 -5.73 -7.31
C ARG A 286 -8.69 -5.43 -7.66
N LEU A 287 -8.13 -4.33 -7.17
CA LEU A 287 -6.74 -3.94 -7.41
C LEU A 287 -5.75 -4.91 -6.79
N LEU A 288 -6.04 -5.39 -5.60
CA LEU A 288 -5.16 -6.29 -4.85
C LEU A 288 -5.38 -7.77 -5.20
N GLY A 289 -6.45 -8.08 -5.93
CA GLY A 289 -6.73 -9.44 -6.43
C GLY A 289 -7.06 -10.48 -5.39
N GLY A 290 -7.42 -10.08 -4.17
CA GLY A 290 -7.66 -11.00 -3.09
C GLY A 290 -8.63 -10.48 -2.03
N ASP A 291 -8.88 -11.31 -1.02
CA ASP A 291 -9.64 -10.97 0.17
C ASP A 291 -8.69 -10.38 1.22
N LEU A 292 -8.85 -9.09 1.52
CA LEU A 292 -8.01 -8.38 2.48
C LEU A 292 -8.11 -8.97 3.89
N GLU A 293 -9.29 -9.49 4.26
CA GLU A 293 -9.52 -10.12 5.56
C GLU A 293 -8.81 -11.47 5.68
N ALA A 294 -8.65 -12.19 4.57
CA ALA A 294 -7.97 -13.49 4.55
C ALA A 294 -6.45 -13.38 4.42
N GLY A 295 -5.90 -12.19 4.19
CA GLY A 295 -4.45 -11.97 3.98
C GLY A 295 -3.91 -12.64 2.71
N SER A 296 -4.77 -13.05 1.78
CA SER A 296 -4.38 -13.67 0.51
C SER A 296 -4.41 -12.63 -0.60
N TYR A 297 -3.23 -12.26 -1.07
CA TYR A 297 -3.06 -11.34 -2.19
C TYR A 297 -2.60 -12.12 -3.42
N SER A 298 -3.37 -12.13 -4.50
CA SER A 298 -2.92 -12.70 -5.76
C SER A 298 -2.26 -11.62 -6.63
N THR A 299 -1.03 -11.84 -7.01
CA THR A 299 -0.27 -11.00 -7.93
C THR A 299 -0.63 -11.36 -9.38
N GLY A 300 -1.86 -11.17 -9.79
CA GLY A 300 -2.25 -11.53 -11.16
C GLY A 300 -3.39 -10.67 -11.68
N GLU A 301 -3.20 -10.01 -12.81
CA GLU A 301 -4.20 -9.42 -13.70
C GLU A 301 -5.00 -8.19 -13.22
N ASN A 302 -4.70 -7.59 -12.08
CA ASN A 302 -5.48 -6.50 -11.54
C ASN A 302 -4.81 -5.15 -11.81
N SER A 303 -5.03 -4.62 -13.00
CA SER A 303 -4.79 -3.21 -13.29
C SER A 303 -6.07 -2.41 -13.07
N LEU A 304 -5.92 -1.15 -12.64
CA LEU A 304 -7.02 -0.18 -12.68
C LEU A 304 -7.61 -0.14 -14.10
N PRO A 305 -8.92 -0.28 -14.26
CA PRO A 305 -9.55 -0.06 -15.55
C PRO A 305 -9.52 1.44 -15.86
N LEU A 306 -8.51 1.85 -16.61
CA LEU A 306 -8.25 3.24 -16.98
C LEU A 306 -8.57 3.47 -18.44
N ARG A 307 -9.16 4.61 -18.76
CA ARG A 307 -9.35 5.07 -20.14
C ARG A 307 -8.84 6.50 -20.33
N GLU A 308 -8.43 6.84 -21.54
CA GLU A 308 -8.18 8.20 -21.94
C GLU A 308 -9.50 8.96 -22.08
N VAL A 309 -9.62 10.12 -21.42
CA VAL A 309 -10.81 10.97 -21.47
C VAL A 309 -10.55 12.33 -22.12
N ALA A 310 -9.30 12.77 -22.14
CA ALA A 310 -8.89 13.99 -22.83
C ALA A 310 -7.43 13.91 -23.26
N LYS A 311 -7.08 14.66 -24.29
CA LYS A 311 -5.72 14.84 -24.78
C LYS A 311 -5.40 16.32 -24.95
N PHE A 312 -4.33 16.77 -24.31
CA PHE A 312 -3.83 18.14 -24.44
C PHE A 312 -2.55 18.17 -25.30
N LYS A 313 -2.44 19.20 -26.13
CA LYS A 313 -1.24 19.44 -26.97
C LYS A 313 -0.13 20.19 -26.22
N PHE A 314 -0.18 20.14 -24.90
CA PHE A 314 0.81 20.75 -24.02
C PHE A 314 1.09 19.82 -22.84
N PRO A 315 2.26 19.92 -22.19
CA PRO A 315 2.56 19.15 -21.01
C PRO A 315 1.81 19.70 -19.79
N VAL A 316 1.02 18.91 -19.11
CA VAL A 316 0.43 19.26 -17.80
C VAL A 316 1.51 19.12 -16.74
N LEU A 317 1.94 20.21 -16.17
CA LEU A 317 3.00 20.28 -15.16
C LEU A 317 2.43 20.31 -13.73
N ALA A 318 1.22 20.82 -13.57
CA ALA A 318 0.51 20.87 -12.32
C ALA A 318 -1.00 20.63 -12.56
N MET A 319 -1.65 19.92 -11.67
CA MET A 319 -3.07 19.60 -11.72
C MET A 319 -3.62 19.38 -10.32
N ASP A 320 -4.88 19.76 -10.13
CA ASP A 320 -5.67 19.39 -8.96
C ASP A 320 -7.13 19.22 -9.33
N ILE A 321 -7.85 18.45 -8.52
CA ILE A 321 -9.26 18.13 -8.73
C ILE A 321 -10.02 18.28 -7.43
N ALA A 322 -11.19 18.91 -7.51
CA ALA A 322 -12.11 19.05 -6.38
C ALA A 322 -13.56 19.11 -6.87
N VAL A 323 -14.49 18.63 -6.06
CA VAL A 323 -15.92 18.82 -6.27
C VAL A 323 -16.32 20.15 -5.64
N ALA A 324 -16.86 21.07 -6.43
CA ALA A 324 -17.31 22.36 -5.91
C ALA A 324 -18.52 22.16 -4.98
N PRO A 325 -18.49 22.64 -3.74
CA PRO A 325 -19.60 22.41 -2.79
C PRO A 325 -20.93 23.00 -3.25
N LYS A 326 -20.90 24.09 -4.00
CA LYS A 326 -22.10 24.83 -4.44
C LYS A 326 -22.94 24.10 -5.48
N ASP A 327 -22.32 23.54 -6.49
CA ASP A 327 -23.01 22.93 -7.64
C ASP A 327 -22.75 21.43 -7.79
N LYS A 328 -21.91 20.88 -6.90
CA LYS A 328 -21.52 19.45 -6.87
C LYS A 328 -20.84 18.95 -8.15
N ILE A 329 -20.35 19.85 -9.00
CA ILE A 329 -19.66 19.52 -10.23
C ILE A 329 -18.17 19.37 -9.95
N PRO A 330 -17.53 18.24 -10.32
CA PRO A 330 -16.10 18.09 -10.25
C PRO A 330 -15.40 19.06 -11.21
N ARG A 331 -14.37 19.74 -10.70
CA ARG A 331 -13.52 20.63 -11.49
C ARG A 331 -12.09 20.16 -11.47
N MET A 332 -11.42 20.35 -12.59
CA MET A 332 -10.02 20.04 -12.76
C MET A 332 -9.29 21.32 -13.19
N VAL A 333 -8.33 21.77 -12.39
CA VAL A 333 -7.41 22.81 -12.78
C VAL A 333 -6.11 22.20 -13.27
N VAL A 334 -5.58 22.70 -14.39
CA VAL A 334 -4.27 22.29 -14.93
C VAL A 334 -3.44 23.50 -15.31
N SER A 335 -2.11 23.33 -15.34
CA SER A 335 -1.18 24.33 -15.85
C SER A 335 -0.10 23.68 -16.69
N ASP A 336 0.27 24.35 -17.80
CA ASP A 336 1.45 24.04 -18.63
C ASP A 336 2.72 24.82 -18.20
N GLY A 337 2.56 25.61 -17.13
CA GLY A 337 3.58 26.50 -16.58
C GLY A 337 3.36 27.97 -16.91
N ASP A 338 2.68 28.30 -18.01
CA ASP A 338 2.43 29.67 -18.48
C ASP A 338 0.96 30.08 -18.34
N GLU A 339 0.07 29.12 -18.51
CA GLU A 339 -1.38 29.28 -18.47
C GLU A 339 -1.99 28.43 -17.37
N ILE A 340 -3.14 28.89 -16.83
CA ILE A 340 -4.04 28.14 -15.96
C ILE A 340 -5.31 27.85 -16.75
N TYR A 341 -5.70 26.59 -16.80
CA TYR A 341 -6.93 26.13 -17.44
C TYR A 341 -7.85 25.52 -16.37
N LEU A 342 -9.09 25.93 -16.33
CA LEU A 342 -10.11 25.28 -15.51
C LEU A 342 -11.08 24.53 -16.43
N TYR A 343 -11.33 23.29 -16.07
CA TYR A 343 -12.30 22.41 -16.71
C TYR A 343 -13.34 21.94 -15.69
N LYS A 344 -14.55 21.68 -16.15
CA LYS A 344 -15.55 20.90 -15.43
C LYS A 344 -15.58 19.47 -15.98
N ILE A 345 -15.95 18.52 -15.14
CA ILE A 345 -16.09 17.11 -15.52
C ILE A 345 -17.58 16.76 -15.45
N VAL A 346 -18.20 16.56 -16.62
CA VAL A 346 -19.63 16.21 -16.75
C VAL A 346 -19.73 14.94 -17.58
N ASP A 347 -20.44 13.94 -17.10
CA ASP A 347 -20.57 12.63 -17.78
C ASP A 347 -19.23 12.05 -18.22
N GLN A 348 -18.21 12.19 -17.36
CA GLN A 348 -16.81 11.74 -17.61
C GLN A 348 -16.15 12.43 -18.82
N LYS A 349 -16.66 13.57 -19.26
CA LYS A 349 -16.05 14.43 -20.27
C LYS A 349 -15.42 15.66 -19.62
N VAL A 350 -14.27 16.04 -20.12
CA VAL A 350 -13.54 17.22 -19.66
C VAL A 350 -13.93 18.40 -20.55
N GLU A 351 -14.68 19.35 -19.99
CA GLU A 351 -15.19 20.52 -20.71
C GLU A 351 -14.51 21.81 -20.20
N PRO A 352 -14.01 22.69 -21.09
CA PRO A 352 -13.34 23.92 -20.66
C PRO A 352 -14.32 24.92 -20.04
N GLU A 353 -13.92 25.55 -18.93
CA GLU A 353 -14.65 26.68 -18.32
C GLU A 353 -13.96 28.02 -18.63
N TRP A 354 -12.66 28.13 -18.30
CA TRP A 354 -11.88 29.33 -18.59
C TRP A 354 -10.38 29.05 -18.67
N THR A 355 -9.65 30.02 -19.24
CA THR A 355 -8.19 30.04 -19.30
C THR A 355 -7.67 31.41 -18.83
N LYS A 356 -6.54 31.45 -18.11
CA LYS A 356 -5.89 32.67 -17.66
C LYS A 356 -4.37 32.58 -17.78
N SER A 357 -3.76 33.55 -18.46
CA SER A 357 -2.31 33.67 -18.54
C SER A 357 -1.73 34.23 -17.24
N VAL A 358 -0.64 33.60 -16.79
CA VAL A 358 0.08 33.91 -15.54
C VAL A 358 1.60 33.94 -15.69
N ARG A 359 2.12 33.85 -16.93
CA ARG A 359 3.54 33.70 -17.26
C ARG A 359 4.44 34.90 -16.90
N SER A 360 3.86 36.06 -16.66
CA SER A 360 4.62 37.31 -16.50
C SER A 360 5.62 37.33 -15.34
N LEU A 361 5.38 36.54 -14.29
CA LEU A 361 6.17 36.50 -13.05
C LEU A 361 6.84 35.15 -12.78
N GLY A 362 6.93 34.30 -13.76
CA GLY A 362 7.58 33.01 -13.65
C GLY A 362 6.72 31.84 -14.08
N ARG A 363 7.31 30.66 -14.06
CA ARG A 363 6.66 29.43 -14.48
C ARG A 363 5.92 28.79 -13.33
N VAL A 364 4.66 28.45 -13.54
CA VAL A 364 3.83 27.74 -12.54
C VAL A 364 4.32 26.30 -12.41
N PHE A 365 4.44 25.84 -11.17
CA PHE A 365 4.84 24.47 -10.85
C PHE A 365 3.89 23.78 -9.87
N SER A 366 2.90 24.49 -9.34
CA SER A 366 1.88 23.95 -8.47
C SER A 366 0.58 24.70 -8.62
N VAL A 367 -0.53 23.99 -8.69
CA VAL A 367 -1.90 24.52 -8.63
C VAL A 367 -2.75 23.67 -7.71
N GLN A 368 -3.70 24.30 -6.99
CA GLN A 368 -4.68 23.61 -6.15
C GLN A 368 -6.04 24.30 -6.25
N LEU A 369 -7.11 23.50 -6.07
CA LEU A 369 -8.48 23.96 -5.90
C LEU A 369 -8.86 23.94 -4.41
N ALA A 370 -9.47 25.02 -3.93
CA ALA A 370 -9.89 25.13 -2.54
C ALA A 370 -11.10 26.07 -2.42
N ASP A 371 -11.95 25.82 -1.45
CA ASP A 371 -13.03 26.72 -1.03
C ASP A 371 -12.56 27.45 0.24
N LEU A 372 -11.83 28.58 0.03
CA LEU A 372 -11.08 29.25 1.10
C LEU A 372 -11.96 30.12 2.00
N ASP A 373 -13.09 30.60 1.50
CA ASP A 373 -14.00 31.47 2.25
C ASP A 373 -15.37 30.82 2.55
N GLY A 374 -15.53 29.55 2.15
CA GLY A 374 -16.70 28.74 2.49
C GLY A 374 -17.97 29.09 1.71
N ASP A 375 -17.87 29.80 0.56
CA ASP A 375 -19.02 30.15 -0.27
C ASP A 375 -19.42 29.05 -1.27
N GLY A 376 -18.67 27.95 -1.30
CA GLY A 376 -18.89 26.77 -2.15
C GLY A 376 -18.36 26.93 -3.56
N VAL A 377 -17.69 28.03 -3.90
CA VAL A 377 -17.00 28.26 -5.17
C VAL A 377 -15.52 28.04 -4.97
N LEU A 378 -14.89 27.30 -5.88
CA LEU A 378 -13.46 26.96 -5.73
C LEU A 378 -12.56 28.11 -6.20
N GLU A 379 -11.63 28.54 -5.36
CA GLU A 379 -10.49 29.35 -5.74
C GLU A 379 -9.36 28.46 -6.30
N VAL A 380 -8.49 29.06 -7.14
CA VAL A 380 -7.26 28.44 -7.61
C VAL A 380 -6.07 29.06 -6.89
N ILE A 381 -5.33 28.25 -6.15
CA ILE A 381 -4.05 28.62 -5.54
C ILE A 381 -2.95 28.20 -6.48
N GLY A 382 -2.00 29.09 -6.80
CA GLY A 382 -0.86 28.76 -7.67
C GLY A 382 0.46 29.24 -7.11
N ASN A 383 1.52 28.48 -7.38
CA ASN A 383 2.91 28.83 -7.09
C ASN A 383 3.69 28.86 -8.39
N ARG A 384 4.38 29.97 -8.66
CA ARG A 384 5.25 30.17 -9.83
C ARG A 384 6.61 30.66 -9.40
N TYR A 385 7.63 30.35 -10.17
CA TYR A 385 9.00 30.73 -9.87
C TYR A 385 9.75 31.15 -11.13
N ALA A 386 10.56 32.18 -10.98
CA ALA A 386 11.58 32.54 -11.98
C ALA A 386 12.90 32.88 -11.27
N PRO A 387 14.08 32.46 -11.79
CA PRO A 387 15.36 32.70 -11.14
C PRO A 387 15.65 34.17 -10.80
N LYS A 388 15.18 35.12 -11.62
CA LYS A 388 15.38 36.57 -11.44
C LYS A 388 14.30 37.24 -10.57
N VAL A 389 13.16 36.62 -10.40
CA VAL A 389 12.01 37.18 -9.67
C VAL A 389 11.85 36.52 -8.29
N GLY A 390 12.26 35.27 -8.15
CA GLY A 390 12.00 34.44 -6.98
C GLY A 390 10.65 33.76 -7.03
N LEU A 391 10.18 33.30 -5.89
CA LEU A 391 8.86 32.71 -5.71
C LEU A 391 7.81 33.81 -5.77
N ASN A 392 6.74 33.54 -6.49
CA ASN A 392 5.56 34.40 -6.54
C ASN A 392 4.30 33.53 -6.55
N SER A 393 3.61 33.49 -5.43
CA SER A 393 2.37 32.73 -5.26
C SER A 393 1.15 33.64 -5.40
N PHE A 394 0.02 33.06 -5.79
CA PHE A 394 -1.19 33.79 -6.10
C PHE A 394 -2.45 32.98 -5.80
N ILE A 395 -3.57 33.70 -5.73
CA ILE A 395 -4.93 33.11 -5.63
C ILE A 395 -5.80 33.75 -6.71
N ILE A 396 -6.46 32.91 -7.52
CA ILE A 396 -7.46 33.32 -8.51
C ILE A 396 -8.85 33.03 -7.94
N SER A 397 -9.71 34.04 -7.90
CA SER A 397 -11.13 33.89 -7.58
C SER A 397 -11.93 33.72 -8.87
N THR A 398 -12.99 32.92 -8.80
CA THR A 398 -13.91 32.64 -9.92
C THR A 398 -15.35 33.05 -9.60
N LYS A 399 -15.57 33.79 -8.51
CA LYS A 399 -16.91 34.17 -8.00
C LYS A 399 -17.81 34.86 -8.99
N GLU A 400 -17.23 35.69 -9.86
CA GLU A 400 -17.95 36.45 -10.88
C GLU A 400 -18.07 35.72 -12.22
N GLY A 401 -17.78 34.41 -12.25
CA GLY A 401 -17.79 33.61 -13.49
C GLY A 401 -16.63 33.89 -14.43
N LYS A 402 -15.73 34.81 -14.07
CA LYS A 402 -14.49 35.11 -14.78
C LYS A 402 -13.32 35.05 -13.80
N PRO A 403 -12.15 34.51 -14.23
CA PRO A 403 -10.98 34.41 -13.36
C PRO A 403 -10.39 35.81 -13.08
N SER A 404 -10.33 36.20 -11.81
CA SER A 404 -9.71 37.43 -11.32
C SER A 404 -8.60 37.12 -10.31
N MET A 405 -7.54 37.92 -10.29
CA MET A 405 -6.48 37.76 -9.28
C MET A 405 -6.99 38.34 -7.95
N ALA A 406 -7.28 37.46 -6.99
CA ALA A 406 -7.69 37.86 -5.63
C ALA A 406 -6.47 38.21 -4.77
N VAL A 407 -5.36 37.48 -4.94
CA VAL A 407 -4.08 37.70 -4.26
C VAL A 407 -2.95 37.50 -5.27
N GLU A 408 -1.93 38.33 -5.23
CA GLU A 408 -0.73 38.21 -6.05
C GLU A 408 0.50 38.74 -5.29
N TYR A 409 1.68 38.42 -5.80
CA TYR A 409 2.98 38.85 -5.24
C TYR A 409 3.28 38.29 -3.84
N VAL A 410 2.87 37.08 -3.55
CA VAL A 410 3.21 36.42 -2.28
C VAL A 410 4.56 35.71 -2.44
N SER A 411 5.52 36.09 -1.59
CA SER A 411 6.90 35.54 -1.63
C SER A 411 7.05 34.19 -0.93
N ASP A 412 5.99 33.68 -0.30
CA ASP A 412 5.94 32.39 0.36
C ASP A 412 5.13 31.40 -0.46
N PHE A 413 5.37 30.09 -0.28
CA PHE A 413 4.53 29.07 -0.87
C PHE A 413 3.14 29.13 -0.26
N LEU A 414 2.11 29.06 -1.11
CA LEU A 414 0.72 28.92 -0.69
C LEU A 414 0.21 27.52 -1.05
N PHE A 415 -0.47 26.88 -0.12
CA PHE A 415 -1.10 25.58 -0.37
C PHE A 415 -2.30 25.37 0.55
N ALA A 416 -3.31 24.68 0.05
CA ALA A 416 -4.49 24.35 0.82
C ALA A 416 -4.45 22.90 1.27
N VAL A 417 -5.00 22.65 2.45
CA VAL A 417 -5.08 21.31 3.07
C VAL A 417 -6.51 21.01 3.50
N ASP A 418 -6.90 19.74 3.35
CA ASP A 418 -8.16 19.21 3.87
C ASP A 418 -7.90 18.53 5.22
N LEU A 419 -7.83 19.33 6.29
CA LEU A 419 -7.61 18.82 7.65
C LEU A 419 -8.83 18.05 8.20
N LYS A 420 -10.02 18.29 7.66
CA LYS A 420 -11.27 17.68 8.14
C LYS A 420 -11.64 16.41 7.37
N GLY A 421 -10.98 16.13 6.24
CA GLY A 421 -11.30 14.98 5.39
C GLY A 421 -12.66 15.08 4.72
N GLN A 422 -13.05 16.27 4.34
CA GLN A 422 -14.35 16.55 3.70
C GLN A 422 -14.29 16.44 2.17
N GLY A 423 -13.12 16.12 1.61
CA GLY A 423 -12.90 16.03 0.16
C GLY A 423 -12.73 17.40 -0.51
N VAL A 424 -12.81 18.48 0.24
CA VAL A 424 -12.57 19.86 -0.23
C VAL A 424 -11.58 20.54 0.69
N LYS A 425 -10.52 21.10 0.10
CA LYS A 425 -9.52 21.85 0.86
C LYS A 425 -10.09 23.19 1.27
N GLN A 426 -10.04 23.51 2.56
CA GLN A 426 -10.59 24.76 3.12
C GLN A 426 -9.58 25.53 3.97
N THR A 427 -8.49 24.90 4.37
CA THR A 427 -7.50 25.52 5.23
C THR A 427 -6.29 25.94 4.40
N LEU A 428 -6.03 27.24 4.32
CA LEU A 428 -4.88 27.79 3.63
C LEU A 428 -3.65 27.77 4.55
N TRP A 429 -2.55 27.26 4.06
CA TRP A 429 -1.26 27.32 4.72
C TRP A 429 -0.24 28.03 3.85
N SER A 430 0.79 28.59 4.49
CA SER A 430 1.98 29.10 3.82
C SER A 430 3.25 28.47 4.40
N GLN A 431 4.28 28.39 3.58
CA GLN A 431 5.62 28.03 4.00
C GLN A 431 6.62 29.00 3.38
N ARG A 432 7.56 29.48 4.18
CA ARG A 432 8.54 30.46 3.70
C ARG A 432 9.41 29.88 2.60
N PHE A 433 9.67 30.71 1.59
CA PHE A 433 10.67 30.42 0.57
C PHE A 433 12.08 30.67 1.12
N SER A 434 13.02 29.79 0.75
CA SER A 434 14.44 29.92 1.04
C SER A 434 15.24 30.05 -0.25
N SER A 435 16.02 31.13 -0.38
CA SER A 435 16.95 31.31 -1.50
C SER A 435 18.09 30.29 -1.51
N GLU A 436 18.35 29.60 -0.40
CA GLU A 436 19.41 28.59 -0.30
C GLU A 436 18.91 27.18 -0.54
N ASN A 437 17.74 26.85 0.00
CA ASN A 437 17.22 25.48 0.07
C ASN A 437 15.85 25.31 -0.56
N PHE A 438 15.35 26.32 -1.29
CA PHE A 438 14.03 26.39 -1.88
C PHE A 438 12.89 26.35 -0.83
N PHE A 439 12.83 25.31 -0.01
CA PHE A 439 11.90 25.21 1.10
C PHE A 439 12.59 25.48 2.43
N THR A 440 11.91 26.15 3.36
CA THR A 440 12.29 26.17 4.76
C THR A 440 11.88 24.85 5.42
N THR A 441 12.40 24.59 6.63
CA THR A 441 12.15 23.32 7.32
C THR A 441 11.40 23.52 8.64
N GLY A 442 10.58 22.56 9.02
CA GLY A 442 10.05 22.42 10.37
C GLY A 442 8.86 23.30 10.72
N GLN A 443 8.47 24.26 9.87
CA GLN A 443 7.38 25.19 10.15
C GLN A 443 6.59 25.55 8.90
N ALA A 444 5.27 25.64 9.06
CA ALA A 444 4.32 26.26 8.13
C ALA A 444 3.40 27.19 8.94
N ASP A 445 2.76 28.15 8.30
CA ASP A 445 1.82 29.05 8.93
C ASP A 445 0.42 28.84 8.37
N GLN A 446 -0.58 28.71 9.22
CA GLN A 446 -1.98 28.73 8.83
C GLN A 446 -2.38 30.15 8.54
N MET A 447 -3.03 30.37 7.41
CA MET A 447 -3.38 31.69 6.89
C MET A 447 -4.89 31.87 6.82
N THR A 448 -5.33 33.10 6.97
CA THR A 448 -6.70 33.51 6.64
C THR A 448 -6.70 34.49 5.47
N LEU A 449 -7.67 34.34 4.58
CA LEU A 449 -7.92 35.24 3.47
C LEU A 449 -9.18 36.05 3.76
N LYS A 450 -9.04 37.39 3.93
CA LYS A 450 -10.17 38.33 4.11
C LYS A 450 -9.97 39.57 3.22
N ASP A 451 -10.98 39.90 2.44
CA ASP A 451 -10.97 41.06 1.54
C ASP A 451 -9.71 41.16 0.67
N GLY A 452 -9.27 40.03 0.12
CA GLY A 452 -8.06 39.96 -0.72
C GLY A 452 -6.73 40.10 0.05
N LYS A 453 -6.74 40.09 1.38
CA LYS A 453 -5.55 40.17 2.23
C LYS A 453 -5.31 38.89 2.98
N LEU A 454 -4.05 38.47 2.96
CA LEU A 454 -3.56 37.32 3.73
C LEU A 454 -3.07 37.77 5.10
N SER A 455 -3.42 37.04 6.14
CA SER A 455 -2.88 37.21 7.50
C SER A 455 -2.58 35.86 8.13
N THR A 456 -1.51 35.78 8.93
CA THR A 456 -1.15 34.58 9.68
C THR A 456 -2.10 34.43 10.86
N GLU A 457 -2.70 33.23 10.98
CA GLU A 457 -3.54 32.87 12.13
C GLU A 457 -2.71 32.21 13.23
N LYS A 458 -1.94 31.19 12.87
CA LYS A 458 -1.04 30.48 13.79
C LYS A 458 0.07 29.76 13.04
N SER A 459 1.19 29.50 13.74
CA SER A 459 2.26 28.67 13.22
C SER A 459 2.03 27.19 13.55
N VAL A 460 2.37 26.32 12.63
CA VAL A 460 2.21 24.87 12.70
C VAL A 460 3.56 24.19 12.54
N ARG A 461 3.89 23.28 13.43
CA ARG A 461 5.09 22.45 13.27
C ARG A 461 4.84 21.36 12.24
N VAL A 462 5.79 21.19 11.32
CA VAL A 462 5.80 20.13 10.31
C VAL A 462 7.14 19.40 10.36
N PRO A 463 7.23 18.14 9.88
CA PRO A 463 8.51 17.45 9.78
C PRO A 463 9.56 18.26 8.99
N ALA A 464 10.83 18.11 9.32
CA ALA A 464 11.90 18.82 8.61
C ALA A 464 11.96 18.48 7.10
N SER A 465 11.50 17.29 6.72
CA SER A 465 11.38 16.82 5.34
C SER A 465 10.10 17.28 4.63
N PHE A 466 9.21 18.00 5.31
CA PHE A 466 7.98 18.48 4.73
C PHE A 466 8.23 19.47 3.59
N ARG A 467 7.58 19.22 2.47
CA ARG A 467 7.54 20.07 1.28
C ARG A 467 6.08 20.18 0.85
N PRO A 468 5.55 21.37 0.59
CA PRO A 468 4.14 21.54 0.20
C PRO A 468 3.74 20.73 -1.03
N MET A 469 4.67 20.58 -1.97
CA MET A 469 4.58 19.69 -3.12
C MET A 469 5.22 18.35 -2.77
N GLY A 470 4.55 17.25 -3.11
CA GLY A 470 4.97 15.90 -2.71
C GLY A 470 4.47 15.49 -1.32
N ALA A 471 3.55 16.24 -0.70
CA ALA A 471 2.95 15.92 0.58
C ALA A 471 1.42 15.94 0.53
N ALA A 472 0.78 14.98 1.20
CA ALA A 472 -0.67 14.91 1.38
C ALA A 472 -1.03 14.57 2.81
N PHE A 473 -2.14 15.14 3.30
CA PHE A 473 -2.77 14.74 4.55
C PHE A 473 -3.76 13.60 4.28
N SER A 474 -3.74 12.56 5.10
CA SER A 474 -4.52 11.36 4.85
C SER A 474 -4.97 10.68 6.14
N ASN A 475 -6.08 9.95 6.06
CA ASN A 475 -6.59 9.13 7.16
C ASN A 475 -6.11 7.67 7.05
N VAL A 476 -4.85 7.44 6.71
CA VAL A 476 -4.28 6.08 6.53
C VAL A 476 -4.28 5.22 7.81
N MET A 477 -4.56 5.83 8.96
CA MET A 477 -4.61 5.11 10.24
C MET A 477 -6.02 4.68 10.62
N GLY A 478 -7.07 5.17 9.92
CA GLY A 478 -8.47 4.91 10.27
C GLY A 478 -8.87 5.52 11.62
N LYS A 479 -8.21 6.61 12.01
CA LYS A 479 -8.50 7.39 13.22
C LYS A 479 -8.79 8.82 12.80
N ASP A 480 -9.44 9.59 13.64
CA ASP A 480 -9.74 11.01 13.36
C ASP A 480 -8.48 11.89 13.19
N THR A 481 -7.29 11.35 13.40
CA THR A 481 -6.01 12.04 13.21
C THR A 481 -5.52 11.90 11.78
N ARG A 482 -5.20 13.03 11.14
CA ARG A 482 -4.63 13.06 9.80
C ARG A 482 -3.13 12.83 9.84
N SER A 483 -2.69 11.73 9.24
CA SER A 483 -1.28 11.45 9.00
C SER A 483 -0.78 12.25 7.79
N LEU A 484 0.51 12.53 7.76
CA LEU A 484 1.18 13.20 6.65
C LEU A 484 1.93 12.16 5.82
N ALA A 485 1.53 12.01 4.56
CA ALA A 485 2.25 11.24 3.55
C ALA A 485 3.13 12.18 2.74
N LEU A 486 4.44 11.94 2.66
CA LEU A 486 5.37 12.81 1.94
C LEU A 486 6.41 12.01 1.17
N ILE A 487 6.78 12.50 -0.01
CA ILE A 487 7.89 11.99 -0.81
C ILE A 487 9.13 12.82 -0.48
N ASP A 488 10.17 12.14 0.00
CA ASP A 488 11.43 12.78 0.39
C ASP A 488 12.38 13.01 -0.81
N GLU A 489 13.53 13.60 -0.54
CA GLU A 489 14.57 13.87 -1.54
C GLU A 489 15.22 12.61 -2.14
N PHE A 490 15.01 11.45 -1.52
CA PHE A 490 15.47 10.14 -1.99
C PHE A 490 14.40 9.38 -2.76
N ASN A 491 13.29 10.04 -3.11
CA ASN A 491 12.12 9.44 -3.76
C ASN A 491 11.49 8.31 -2.93
N ARG A 492 11.41 8.48 -1.62
CA ARG A 492 10.75 7.54 -0.71
C ARG A 492 9.48 8.17 -0.17
N LEU A 493 8.39 7.41 -0.14
CA LEU A 493 7.19 7.82 0.56
C LEU A 493 7.35 7.50 2.04
N ALA A 494 7.24 8.53 2.86
CA ALA A 494 7.17 8.39 4.31
C ALA A 494 5.76 8.70 4.81
N ILE A 495 5.27 7.93 5.77
CA ILE A 495 4.03 8.20 6.50
C ILE A 495 4.42 8.64 7.90
N VAL A 496 4.01 9.86 8.27
CA VAL A 496 4.32 10.50 9.55
C VAL A 496 3.01 10.80 10.27
N ASN A 497 2.89 10.39 11.52
CA ASN A 497 1.75 10.72 12.37
C ASN A 497 2.24 11.33 13.68
N GLU A 498 1.68 12.47 14.07
CA GLU A 498 2.05 13.19 15.30
C GLU A 498 3.57 13.42 15.46
N GLY A 499 4.28 13.59 14.34
CA GLY A 499 5.72 13.81 14.31
C GLY A 499 6.57 12.54 14.30
N GLU A 500 5.98 11.37 14.43
CA GLU A 500 6.68 10.08 14.35
C GLU A 500 6.53 9.46 12.95
N GLU A 501 7.63 8.99 12.38
CA GLU A 501 7.61 8.24 11.13
C GLU A 501 7.14 6.81 11.39
N LEU A 502 5.96 6.47 10.86
CA LEU A 502 5.34 5.14 11.01
C LEU A 502 5.87 4.14 9.99
N TRP A 503 6.16 4.64 8.79
CA TRP A 503 6.57 3.79 7.69
C TRP A 503 7.28 4.59 6.61
N ARG A 504 8.17 3.92 5.87
CA ARG A 504 8.85 4.46 4.69
C ARG A 504 8.91 3.40 3.60
N SER A 505 8.64 3.78 2.35
CA SER A 505 8.70 2.86 1.23
C SER A 505 10.11 2.32 1.02
N SER A 506 10.21 1.03 0.74
CA SER A 506 11.45 0.38 0.32
C SER A 506 11.77 0.67 -1.15
N THR A 507 10.74 0.90 -1.97
CA THR A 507 10.86 1.26 -3.38
C THR A 507 10.80 2.76 -3.60
N SER A 508 11.42 3.22 -4.68
CA SER A 508 11.32 4.60 -5.12
C SER A 508 9.94 4.90 -5.69
N VAL A 509 9.38 6.01 -5.28
CA VAL A 509 8.11 6.57 -5.76
C VAL A 509 8.30 8.01 -6.23
N GLY A 510 7.28 8.60 -6.82
CA GLY A 510 7.35 9.96 -7.35
C GLY A 510 8.15 9.98 -8.64
N GLY A 511 9.30 10.58 -8.61
CA GLY A 511 10.10 10.79 -9.80
C GLY A 511 9.62 11.99 -10.59
N GLY A 512 9.39 13.12 -9.91
CA GLY A 512 8.89 14.35 -10.52
C GLY A 512 9.67 14.77 -11.75
N TYR A 513 8.96 15.21 -12.78
CA TYR A 513 9.55 15.65 -14.03
C TYR A 513 9.88 17.14 -14.03
N LEU A 514 9.29 17.93 -13.14
CA LEU A 514 9.55 19.36 -13.04
C LEU A 514 10.74 19.62 -12.14
N THR A 515 11.68 20.42 -12.65
CA THR A 515 12.88 20.86 -11.92
C THR A 515 12.91 22.37 -11.91
N VAL A 516 13.14 22.96 -10.75
CA VAL A 516 13.31 24.39 -10.56
C VAL A 516 14.78 24.70 -10.35
N GLU A 517 15.33 25.63 -11.12
CA GLU A 517 16.70 26.11 -10.97
C GLU A 517 16.74 27.27 -9.97
N LEU A 518 17.42 27.07 -8.84
CA LEU A 518 17.66 28.10 -7.84
C LEU A 518 19.01 28.75 -8.10
N VAL A 519 18.99 30.04 -8.42
CA VAL A 519 20.21 30.84 -8.64
C VAL A 519 20.52 31.53 -7.32
N ASP A 520 21.74 31.32 -6.80
CA ASP A 520 22.24 32.00 -5.60
C ASP A 520 22.61 33.48 -5.99
N ALA A 521 21.68 34.38 -5.69
CA ALA A 521 21.84 35.82 -5.96
C ALA A 521 22.91 36.53 -5.08
N THR A 522 23.42 35.84 -4.03
CA THR A 522 24.32 36.45 -3.04
C THR A 522 25.81 36.31 -3.40
N ARG A 523 26.18 35.48 -4.37
CA ARG A 523 27.56 35.20 -4.75
C ARG A 523 27.92 35.85 -6.09
N SER A 524 28.71 36.92 -6.02
CA SER A 524 29.28 37.63 -7.16
C SER A 524 30.48 36.93 -7.83
N SER A 525 30.62 35.62 -7.76
CA SER A 525 31.76 34.93 -8.37
C SER A 525 31.40 34.21 -9.66
N ARG A 526 32.34 34.20 -10.62
CA ARG A 526 32.22 33.63 -11.99
C ARG A 526 31.93 32.13 -12.09
N THR A 527 31.66 31.45 -11.00
CA THR A 527 31.26 30.05 -10.91
C THR A 527 29.96 29.94 -10.08
N GLU A 528 28.89 30.54 -10.60
CA GLU A 528 27.55 30.32 -10.06
C GLU A 528 27.19 28.85 -10.25
N ARG A 529 27.11 28.11 -9.13
CA ARG A 529 26.56 26.76 -9.14
C ARG A 529 25.06 26.86 -8.89
N SER A 530 24.28 26.75 -9.95
CA SER A 530 22.84 26.59 -9.84
C SER A 530 22.53 25.31 -9.08
N LYS A 531 21.62 25.40 -8.10
CA LYS A 531 21.01 24.23 -7.46
C LYS A 531 19.71 23.90 -8.17
N PHE A 532 19.46 22.64 -8.38
CA PHE A 532 18.23 22.16 -9.00
C PHE A 532 17.37 21.44 -7.97
N PHE A 533 16.12 21.89 -7.85
CA PHE A 533 15.14 21.27 -6.99
C PHE A 533 14.10 20.54 -7.83
N LYS A 534 13.92 19.28 -7.56
CA LYS A 534 12.91 18.44 -8.18
C LYS A 534 11.59 18.61 -7.44
N ILE A 535 10.55 18.91 -8.17
CA ILE A 535 9.18 18.97 -7.62
C ILE A 535 8.58 17.59 -7.76
N GLU A 536 8.32 16.95 -6.64
CA GLU A 536 7.69 15.63 -6.59
C GLU A 536 6.17 15.76 -6.78
N PRO A 537 5.53 14.80 -7.47
CA PRO A 537 4.08 14.75 -7.55
C PRO A 537 3.48 14.48 -6.17
N THR A 538 2.39 15.16 -5.86
CA THR A 538 1.68 14.97 -4.59
C THR A 538 1.05 13.57 -4.54
N PRO A 539 1.27 12.78 -3.47
CA PRO A 539 0.53 11.55 -3.23
C PRO A 539 -0.98 11.82 -3.21
N LEU A 540 -1.76 10.94 -3.80
CA LEU A 540 -3.22 11.04 -3.76
C LEU A 540 -3.74 10.19 -2.60
N ALA A 541 -4.29 10.84 -1.57
CA ALA A 541 -4.98 10.18 -0.47
C ALA A 541 -6.45 10.00 -0.83
N VAL A 542 -6.95 8.79 -0.81
CA VAL A 542 -8.32 8.46 -1.22
C VAL A 542 -8.77 7.13 -0.61
N ASP A 543 -9.97 7.10 -0.05
CA ASP A 543 -10.64 5.89 0.43
C ASP A 543 -11.20 5.11 -0.77
N LEU A 544 -10.49 4.05 -1.18
CA LEU A 544 -10.79 3.26 -2.38
C LEU A 544 -11.90 2.22 -2.17
N ASP A 545 -12.13 1.77 -0.95
CA ASP A 545 -13.06 0.69 -0.65
C ASP A 545 -14.24 1.11 0.23
N GLY A 546 -14.24 2.35 0.72
CA GLY A 546 -15.33 2.91 1.50
C GLY A 546 -15.29 2.51 2.98
N ASP A 547 -14.13 2.05 3.49
CA ASP A 547 -13.95 1.63 4.88
C ASP A 547 -13.62 2.81 5.82
N GLY A 548 -13.42 4.01 5.28
CA GLY A 548 -13.06 5.22 6.01
C GLY A 548 -11.57 5.37 6.27
N VAL A 549 -10.73 4.48 5.72
CA VAL A 549 -9.28 4.56 5.74
C VAL A 549 -8.79 4.96 4.35
N ASP A 550 -7.91 5.95 4.27
CA ASP A 550 -7.36 6.34 2.96
C ASP A 550 -6.26 5.38 2.51
N GLU A 551 -6.28 5.01 1.25
CA GLU A 551 -5.11 4.53 0.53
C GLU A 551 -4.35 5.70 -0.10
N LEU A 552 -3.05 5.48 -0.34
CA LEU A 552 -2.21 6.46 -1.02
C LEU A 552 -1.87 5.95 -2.42
N ILE A 553 -2.30 6.66 -3.45
CA ILE A 553 -1.86 6.38 -4.82
C ILE A 553 -0.67 7.28 -5.12
N VAL A 554 0.40 6.67 -5.61
CA VAL A 554 1.65 7.36 -5.94
C VAL A 554 2.14 6.96 -7.32
N PRO A 555 2.73 7.88 -8.09
CA PRO A 555 3.42 7.52 -9.32
C PRO A 555 4.77 6.88 -8.99
N GLN A 556 5.19 5.97 -9.86
CA GLN A 556 6.56 5.46 -9.93
C GLN A 556 7.08 5.76 -11.34
N ASN A 557 7.72 6.91 -11.49
CA ASN A 557 8.20 7.37 -12.78
C ASN A 557 9.61 6.84 -13.07
N LEU A 558 9.74 6.16 -14.19
CA LEU A 558 10.99 5.76 -14.81
C LEU A 558 11.37 6.75 -15.92
N VAL A 559 12.48 6.52 -16.60
CA VAL A 559 12.99 7.48 -17.61
C VAL A 559 11.99 7.77 -18.74
N ARG A 560 11.23 6.77 -19.18
CA ARG A 560 10.24 6.89 -20.29
C ARG A 560 8.89 6.24 -19.99
N GLU A 561 8.70 5.81 -18.79
CA GLU A 561 7.52 5.06 -18.38
C GLU A 561 7.06 5.53 -17.00
N GLY A 562 5.76 5.67 -16.83
CA GLY A 562 5.13 5.94 -15.55
C GLY A 562 4.28 4.76 -15.11
N LEU A 563 4.40 4.37 -13.86
CA LEU A 563 3.57 3.36 -13.21
C LEU A 563 2.76 4.00 -12.09
N LEU A 564 1.60 3.44 -11.79
CA LEU A 564 0.85 3.76 -10.60
C LEU A 564 1.06 2.67 -9.55
N ALA A 565 1.26 3.07 -8.32
CA ALA A 565 1.29 2.18 -7.17
C ALA A 565 0.31 2.66 -6.10
N VAL A 566 -0.20 1.73 -5.30
CA VAL A 566 -1.03 2.00 -4.13
C VAL A 566 -0.28 1.60 -2.87
N VAL A 567 -0.36 2.44 -1.85
CA VAL A 567 0.05 2.11 -0.49
C VAL A 567 -1.19 1.99 0.36
N PHE A 568 -1.33 0.88 1.02
CA PHE A 568 -2.47 0.55 1.89
C PHE A 568 -1.99 -0.09 3.18
N LYS A 569 -2.84 -0.05 4.21
CA LYS A 569 -2.55 -0.64 5.51
C LYS A 569 -3.19 -2.02 5.59
N GLY A 570 -2.37 -3.06 5.47
CA GLY A 570 -2.79 -4.45 5.66
C GLY A 570 -2.61 -4.92 7.11
N PRO A 571 -2.98 -6.17 7.41
CA PRO A 571 -2.83 -6.77 8.75
C PRO A 571 -1.38 -6.79 9.26
N ALA A 572 -0.41 -6.83 8.36
CA ALA A 572 1.03 -6.87 8.66
C ALA A 572 1.73 -5.50 8.56
N GLY A 573 0.99 -4.40 8.42
CA GLY A 573 1.49 -3.04 8.26
C GLY A 573 1.26 -2.45 6.88
N PHE A 574 1.92 -1.34 6.56
CA PHE A 574 1.78 -0.70 5.26
C PHE A 574 2.46 -1.51 4.15
N ARG A 575 1.85 -1.48 2.96
CA ARG A 575 2.32 -2.14 1.75
C ARG A 575 2.24 -1.20 0.57
N LEU A 576 3.22 -1.31 -0.32
CA LEU A 576 3.20 -0.65 -1.62
C LEU A 576 3.08 -1.71 -2.71
N GLN A 577 2.11 -1.54 -3.62
CA GLN A 577 1.85 -2.46 -4.72
C GLN A 577 1.61 -1.69 -6.02
N SER A 578 2.25 -2.12 -7.12
CA SER A 578 1.97 -1.58 -8.45
C SER A 578 0.57 -1.98 -8.91
N ILE A 579 -0.18 -1.01 -9.47
CA ILE A 579 -1.58 -1.16 -9.89
C ILE A 579 -1.80 -0.82 -11.38
N SER A 580 -0.74 -0.62 -12.14
CA SER A 580 -0.81 -0.37 -13.58
C SER A 580 0.25 -1.17 -14.34
N SER A 581 -0.02 -1.41 -15.63
CA SER A 581 0.93 -2.06 -16.54
C SER A 581 2.02 -1.13 -17.06
N GLY A 582 2.00 0.15 -16.67
CA GLY A 582 2.88 1.18 -17.18
C GLY A 582 2.28 2.01 -18.32
N PHE A 583 2.62 3.29 -18.35
CA PHE A 583 2.21 4.26 -19.37
C PHE A 583 3.45 4.74 -20.10
N GLU A 584 3.35 4.86 -21.41
CA GLU A 584 4.41 5.49 -22.22
C GLU A 584 4.41 7.00 -21.98
N GLY A 585 5.21 7.45 -21.02
CA GLY A 585 5.30 8.83 -20.54
C GLY A 585 5.45 8.88 -19.03
N GLY A 586 5.49 10.07 -18.47
CA GLY A 586 5.60 10.30 -17.04
C GLY A 586 4.26 10.73 -16.43
N ILE A 587 3.93 10.20 -15.28
CA ILE A 587 2.78 10.65 -14.51
C ILE A 587 3.20 11.89 -13.73
N THR A 588 2.71 13.06 -14.14
CA THR A 588 3.07 14.33 -13.51
C THR A 588 2.16 14.68 -12.35
N CYS A 589 0.89 14.31 -12.42
CA CYS A 589 -0.12 14.68 -11.44
C CYS A 589 -1.17 13.59 -11.27
N LEU A 590 -1.73 13.55 -10.07
CA LEU A 590 -2.86 12.69 -9.69
C LEU A 590 -3.98 13.53 -9.09
N GLY A 591 -5.20 13.05 -9.20
CA GLY A 591 -6.36 13.62 -8.55
C GLY A 591 -7.48 12.59 -8.43
N ALA A 592 -8.43 12.85 -7.55
CA ALA A 592 -9.64 12.05 -7.44
C ALA A 592 -10.84 12.93 -7.11
N TYR A 593 -12.01 12.44 -7.45
CA TYR A 593 -13.27 12.99 -6.98
C TYR A 593 -14.29 11.87 -6.73
N ARG A 594 -15.26 12.15 -5.87
CA ARG A 594 -16.41 11.28 -5.63
C ARG A 594 -17.67 12.14 -5.77
N THR A 595 -18.59 11.74 -6.63
CA THR A 595 -19.92 12.34 -6.72
C THR A 595 -20.83 11.72 -5.65
N GLU A 596 -21.91 12.41 -5.28
CA GLU A 596 -22.82 11.95 -4.22
C GLU A 596 -23.43 10.57 -4.50
N ASP A 597 -23.69 10.27 -5.77
CA ASP A 597 -24.26 8.99 -6.20
C ASP A 597 -23.22 7.86 -6.42
N ALA A 598 -21.91 8.19 -6.36
CA ALA A 598 -20.86 7.23 -6.63
C ALA A 598 -20.46 6.45 -5.37
N THR A 599 -20.45 5.14 -5.47
CA THR A 599 -19.96 4.25 -4.41
C THR A 599 -18.44 4.24 -4.31
N GLN A 600 -17.74 4.59 -5.39
CA GLN A 600 -16.28 4.57 -5.51
C GLN A 600 -15.75 5.90 -6.05
N PRO A 601 -14.55 6.31 -5.63
CA PRO A 601 -13.91 7.50 -6.19
C PRO A 601 -13.47 7.27 -7.64
N THR A 602 -13.53 8.34 -8.43
CA THR A 602 -12.92 8.38 -9.76
C THR A 602 -11.51 8.93 -9.63
N ILE A 603 -10.51 8.13 -10.05
CA ILE A 603 -9.09 8.51 -10.04
C ILE A 603 -8.72 9.06 -11.41
N ILE A 604 -7.96 10.14 -11.43
CA ILE A 604 -7.47 10.77 -12.64
C ILE A 604 -5.95 10.90 -12.55
N ALA A 605 -5.27 10.62 -13.66
CA ALA A 605 -3.84 10.86 -13.79
C ALA A 605 -3.52 11.61 -15.08
N ALA A 606 -2.53 12.51 -15.01
CA ALA A 606 -1.97 13.18 -16.15
C ALA A 606 -0.68 12.45 -16.58
N VAL A 607 -0.73 11.80 -17.74
CA VAL A 607 0.43 11.11 -18.35
C VAL A 607 1.00 11.99 -19.44
N VAL A 608 2.24 12.44 -19.26
CA VAL A 608 2.91 13.40 -20.16
C VAL A 608 3.99 12.72 -20.98
N ARG A 609 3.94 12.89 -22.30
CA ARG A 609 5.01 12.57 -23.23
C ARG A 609 5.74 13.85 -23.59
N PHE A 610 6.93 14.05 -23.04
CA PHE A 610 7.75 15.21 -23.34
C PHE A 610 8.43 15.05 -24.71
N SER A 611 8.25 16.04 -25.60
CA SER A 611 8.93 16.08 -26.89
C SER A 611 10.43 16.33 -26.72
N ASN A 612 10.82 17.08 -25.69
CA ASN A 612 12.19 17.27 -25.28
C ASN A 612 12.34 16.90 -23.82
N PHE A 613 13.00 15.77 -23.59
CA PHE A 613 13.18 15.24 -22.24
C PHE A 613 14.11 16.09 -21.34
N LEU A 614 15.01 16.87 -21.94
CA LEU A 614 15.94 17.73 -21.20
C LEU A 614 15.26 19.01 -20.71
N THR A 615 14.56 19.71 -21.60
CA THR A 615 13.91 20.99 -21.26
C THR A 615 12.52 20.83 -20.66
N LYS A 616 11.83 19.73 -20.99
CA LYS A 616 10.45 19.43 -20.54
C LYS A 616 9.48 20.60 -20.79
N SER A 617 9.76 21.41 -21.80
CA SER A 617 8.99 22.62 -22.12
C SER A 617 7.86 22.36 -23.11
N SER A 618 7.90 21.23 -23.81
CA SER A 618 6.91 20.84 -24.81
C SER A 618 6.58 19.35 -24.71
N GLY A 619 5.37 18.99 -25.07
CA GLY A 619 4.91 17.62 -25.03
C GLY A 619 3.39 17.54 -25.19
N GLU A 620 2.87 16.35 -25.09
CA GLU A 620 1.43 16.05 -25.08
C GLU A 620 1.07 15.38 -23.79
N THR A 621 -0.16 15.63 -23.30
CA THR A 621 -0.70 15.00 -22.10
C THR A 621 -1.92 14.19 -22.43
N GLN A 622 -1.97 12.97 -21.96
CA GLN A 622 -3.17 12.14 -21.88
C GLN A 622 -3.73 12.23 -20.47
N ILE A 623 -5.00 12.61 -20.35
CA ILE A 623 -5.74 12.51 -19.09
C ILE A 623 -6.44 11.15 -19.09
N ILE A 624 -6.04 10.32 -18.16
CA ILE A 624 -6.60 8.99 -17.95
C ILE A 624 -7.47 8.98 -16.70
N MET A 625 -8.56 8.24 -16.74
CA MET A 625 -9.57 8.20 -15.68
C MET A 625 -10.00 6.76 -15.45
N THR A 626 -10.28 6.42 -14.18
CA THR A 626 -10.91 5.12 -13.87
C THR A 626 -12.31 5.05 -14.44
N ILE A 627 -12.65 3.87 -14.98
CA ILE A 627 -13.98 3.61 -15.49
C ILE A 627 -14.86 3.21 -14.30
N PRO A 628 -15.93 3.94 -13.96
CA PRO A 628 -16.94 3.47 -13.02
C PRO A 628 -17.47 2.12 -13.53
N GLN A 629 -17.58 1.15 -12.67
CA GLN A 629 -18.25 -0.09 -13.00
C GLN A 629 -19.59 -0.09 -12.29
N ASP A 630 -20.64 -0.23 -13.08
CA ASP A 630 -22.03 -0.42 -12.64
C ASP A 630 -22.19 -1.68 -11.77
#